data_7b1c7c0f16a9b46ede9d0d2a5a276b44
#
_entry.id   7b1c7c0f16a9b46ede9d0d2a5a276b44
#
_cell.length_a   1.000
_cell.length_b   1.000
_cell.length_c   1.000
_cell.angle_alpha   90.00
_cell.angle_beta   90.00
_cell.angle_gamma   90.00
#
_symmetry.space_group_name_H-M   'P 1'
#
loop_
_entity.id
_entity.type
_entity.pdbx_description
1 polymer ?
#
loop_
_entity_poly.entity_id
_entity_poly.type
_entity_poly.pdbx_seq_one_letter_code
_entity_poly.pdbx_strand_id
1 'polypeptide(L)'
;MRDYQPHKNNPYWLPNTLYRRVLVTVRDYDRMVTEYKEIVHETASGDGQPRSSFPGDPVERKIERMDRIWQDIRAIENALIRIPPEYRQGVLQNIQYGGWPADVSAHYKTWLYWRQRFIFWVANNLKLV
;
A
#
# COMPACT_ATOMS: atom_id res chain seq x y z
N MET A 1 3.75 -3.62 18.10
CA MET A 1 3.88 -4.80 17.21
C MET A 1 5.30 -4.90 16.72
N ARG A 2 5.87 -6.06 16.77
CA ARG A 2 7.22 -6.27 16.27
C ARG A 2 7.20 -6.44 14.76
N ASP A 3 8.00 -5.65 14.07
CA ASP A 3 8.14 -5.72 12.61
C ASP A 3 9.15 -6.81 12.25
N TYR A 4 8.81 -8.05 12.52
CA TYR A 4 9.70 -9.15 12.17
C TYR A 4 8.97 -10.18 11.33
N GLN A 5 9.73 -10.92 10.52
CA GLN A 5 9.22 -11.97 9.67
C GLN A 5 9.52 -13.33 10.29
N PRO A 6 8.58 -14.30 10.18
CA PRO A 6 8.90 -15.66 10.54
C PRO A 6 9.83 -16.27 9.50
N HIS A 7 10.78 -17.03 9.93
CA HIS A 7 11.69 -17.93 9.21
C HIS A 7 12.23 -17.52 7.83
N LYS A 8 13.56 -17.41 7.76
CA LYS A 8 14.34 -17.19 6.55
C LYS A 8 14.06 -18.17 5.41
N ASN A 9 13.68 -19.41 5.74
CA ASN A 9 13.46 -20.47 4.74
C ASN A 9 12.09 -20.44 4.10
N ASN A 10 11.23 -19.49 4.51
CA ASN A 10 9.91 -19.35 3.96
C ASN A 10 10.02 -18.67 2.58
N PRO A 11 9.34 -19.20 1.53
CA PRO A 11 9.40 -18.60 0.19
C PRO A 11 8.85 -17.18 0.13
N TYR A 12 8.08 -16.75 1.13
CA TYR A 12 7.54 -15.39 1.23
C TYR A 12 8.39 -14.48 2.11
N TRP A 13 9.58 -14.92 2.49
CA TRP A 13 10.50 -14.11 3.28
C TRP A 13 11.14 -13.04 2.39
N LEU A 14 11.27 -11.82 2.94
CA LEU A 14 11.94 -10.71 2.28
C LEU A 14 13.16 -10.29 3.08
N PRO A 15 14.23 -9.80 2.42
CA PRO A 15 15.29 -9.10 3.14
C PRO A 15 14.71 -8.00 4.03
N ASN A 16 15.27 -7.83 5.21
CA ASN A 16 14.70 -6.97 6.24
C ASN A 16 14.46 -5.53 5.74
N THR A 17 15.37 -4.99 4.94
CA THR A 17 15.21 -3.64 4.38
C THR A 17 13.98 -3.53 3.49
N LEU A 18 13.76 -4.52 2.64
CA LEU A 18 12.61 -4.55 1.75
C LEU A 18 11.31 -4.75 2.53
N TYR A 19 11.35 -5.64 3.53
CA TYR A 19 10.21 -5.89 4.41
C TYR A 19 9.74 -4.59 5.07
N ARG A 20 10.67 -3.83 5.63
CA ARG A 20 10.36 -2.55 6.26
C ARG A 20 9.82 -1.53 5.28
N ARG A 21 10.35 -1.49 4.07
CA ARG A 21 9.85 -0.58 3.02
C ARG A 21 8.41 -0.87 2.69
N VAL A 22 8.05 -2.14 2.58
CA VAL A 22 6.66 -2.54 2.32
C VAL A 22 5.77 -2.11 3.48
N LEU A 23 6.19 -2.34 4.71
CA LEU A 23 5.39 -1.94 5.89
C LEU A 23 5.13 -0.44 5.90
N VAL A 24 6.17 0.36 5.63
CA VAL A 24 6.03 1.83 5.58
C VAL A 24 5.03 2.24 4.49
N THR A 25 5.14 1.63 3.32
CA THR A 25 4.24 1.92 2.19
C THR A 25 2.80 1.57 2.55
N VAL A 26 2.56 0.40 3.12
CA VAL A 26 1.22 -0.03 3.50
C VAL A 26 0.64 0.84 4.61
N ARG A 27 1.45 1.24 5.59
CA ARG A 27 1.02 2.14 6.66
C ARG A 27 0.60 3.51 6.13
N ASP A 28 1.14 3.90 4.99
CA ASP A 28 0.84 5.17 4.35
C ASP A 28 -0.38 5.11 3.42
N TYR A 29 -1.03 3.95 3.32
CA TYR A 29 -2.08 3.71 2.34
C TYR A 29 -3.22 4.72 2.42
N ASP A 30 -3.77 4.96 3.62
CA ASP A 30 -4.90 5.88 3.77
C ASP A 30 -4.55 7.30 3.36
N ARG A 31 -3.34 7.75 3.72
CA ARG A 31 -2.86 9.07 3.31
C ARG A 31 -2.72 9.16 1.80
N MET A 32 -2.16 8.13 1.18
CA MET A 32 -1.98 8.08 -0.27
C MET A 32 -3.31 8.14 -1.00
N VAL A 33 -4.31 7.40 -0.53
CA VAL A 33 -5.65 7.42 -1.12
C VAL A 33 -6.26 8.82 -1.01
N THR A 34 -6.17 9.45 0.15
CA THR A 34 -6.66 10.80 0.36
C THR A 34 -5.97 11.80 -0.57
N GLU A 35 -4.65 11.75 -0.63
CA GLU A 35 -3.86 12.64 -1.48
C GLU A 35 -4.20 12.44 -2.96
N TYR A 36 -4.34 11.19 -3.39
CA TYR A 36 -4.72 10.86 -4.77
C TYR A 36 -6.08 11.48 -5.12
N LYS A 37 -7.07 11.33 -4.24
CA LYS A 37 -8.41 11.88 -4.45
C LYS A 37 -8.36 13.41 -4.53
N GLU A 38 -7.55 14.05 -3.70
CA GLU A 38 -7.39 15.50 -3.72
C GLU A 38 -6.79 15.97 -5.05
N ILE A 39 -5.74 15.30 -5.52
CA ILE A 39 -5.09 15.64 -6.79
C ILE A 39 -6.07 15.47 -7.96
N VAL A 40 -6.80 14.36 -7.99
CA VAL A 40 -7.80 14.09 -9.02
C VAL A 40 -8.90 15.15 -8.98
N HIS A 41 -9.37 15.51 -7.79
CA HIS A 41 -10.41 16.53 -7.62
C HIS A 41 -9.93 17.90 -8.12
N GLU A 42 -8.71 18.31 -7.76
CA GLU A 42 -8.12 19.56 -8.22
C GLU A 42 -8.00 19.60 -9.74
N THR A 43 -7.59 18.49 -10.34
CA THR A 43 -7.42 18.39 -11.80
C THR A 43 -8.77 18.43 -12.50
N ALA A 44 -9.78 17.74 -11.95
CA ALA A 44 -11.13 17.69 -12.52
C ALA A 44 -11.88 19.01 -12.38
N SER A 45 -11.62 19.74 -11.28
CA SER A 45 -12.26 21.05 -11.02
C SER A 45 -11.41 22.22 -11.51
N GLY A 46 -10.41 21.93 -12.34
CA GLY A 46 -9.52 22.95 -12.89
C GLY A 46 -10.30 24.13 -13.48
N ASP A 47 -9.94 25.32 -13.08
CA ASP A 47 -10.62 26.57 -13.41
C ASP A 47 -10.39 27.03 -14.84
N GLY A 48 -9.75 26.21 -15.66
CA GLY A 48 -9.49 26.50 -17.07
C GLY A 48 -8.49 27.65 -17.31
N GLN A 49 -7.86 28.15 -16.29
CA GLN A 49 -6.89 29.21 -16.45
C GLN A 49 -5.60 28.67 -17.08
N PRO A 50 -5.12 29.30 -18.16
CA PRO A 50 -3.84 28.92 -18.72
C PRO A 50 -2.74 29.21 -17.72
N ARG A 51 -2.00 28.17 -17.39
CA ARG A 51 -0.86 28.31 -16.50
C ARG A 51 0.41 28.45 -17.32
N SER A 52 1.36 29.20 -16.78
CA SER A 52 2.61 29.46 -17.48
C SER A 52 3.36 28.16 -17.77
N SER A 53 3.92 28.07 -18.96
CA SER A 53 4.65 26.92 -19.47
C SER A 53 6.11 26.93 -19.03
N PHE A 54 6.38 27.08 -17.74
CA PHE A 54 7.75 26.95 -17.24
C PHE A 54 8.16 25.47 -17.18
N PRO A 55 9.43 25.15 -17.49
CA PRO A 55 9.96 23.82 -17.26
C PRO A 55 9.74 23.41 -15.80
N GLY A 56 9.12 22.28 -15.58
CA GLY A 56 8.71 21.87 -14.24
C GLY A 56 7.37 22.43 -13.82
N ASP A 57 6.47 22.64 -14.77
CA ASP A 57 5.09 23.08 -14.58
C ASP A 57 4.47 22.33 -13.37
N PRO A 58 3.82 23.04 -12.44
CA PRO A 58 3.09 22.41 -11.34
C PRO A 58 2.12 21.31 -11.77
N VAL A 59 1.52 21.42 -12.96
CA VAL A 59 0.62 20.40 -13.51
C VAL A 59 1.38 19.12 -13.81
N GLU A 60 2.53 19.19 -14.45
CA GLU A 60 3.36 18.03 -14.76
C GLU A 60 3.82 17.33 -13.47
N ARG A 61 4.24 18.09 -12.48
CA ARG A 61 4.65 17.55 -11.18
C ARG A 61 3.50 16.85 -10.47
N LYS A 62 2.29 17.40 -10.57
CA LYS A 62 1.09 16.79 -10.01
C LYS A 62 0.79 15.46 -10.68
N ILE A 63 0.88 15.41 -12.02
CA ILE A 63 0.64 14.19 -12.77
C ILE A 63 1.67 13.12 -12.40
N GLU A 64 2.95 13.47 -12.35
CA GLU A 64 4.01 12.53 -11.97
C GLU A 64 3.80 11.99 -10.56
N ARG A 65 3.44 12.86 -9.61
CA ARG A 65 3.16 12.48 -8.24
C ARG A 65 1.93 11.58 -8.16
N MET A 66 0.89 11.91 -8.90
CA MET A 66 -0.33 11.12 -8.99
C MET A 66 -0.02 9.71 -9.50
N ASP A 67 0.79 9.59 -10.55
CA ASP A 67 1.18 8.30 -11.12
C ASP A 67 1.94 7.45 -10.11
N ARG A 68 2.89 8.03 -9.38
CA ARG A 68 3.65 7.32 -8.36
C ARG A 68 2.76 6.82 -7.23
N ILE A 69 1.88 7.69 -6.73
CA ILE A 69 0.94 7.35 -5.66
C ILE A 69 -0.01 6.25 -6.16
N TRP A 70 -0.50 6.38 -7.38
CA TRP A 70 -1.38 5.39 -7.98
C TRP A 70 -0.73 4.01 -8.07
N GLN A 71 0.54 3.96 -8.47
CA GLN A 71 1.28 2.69 -8.54
C GLN A 71 1.38 2.03 -7.17
N ASP A 72 1.67 2.80 -6.13
CA ASP A 72 1.75 2.28 -4.77
C ASP A 72 0.38 1.80 -4.27
N ILE A 73 -0.68 2.57 -4.52
CA ILE A 73 -2.05 2.18 -4.17
C ILE A 73 -2.43 0.89 -4.87
N ARG A 74 -2.17 0.79 -6.17
CA ARG A 74 -2.50 -0.41 -6.94
C ARG A 74 -1.71 -1.63 -6.48
N ALA A 75 -0.45 -1.45 -6.12
CA ALA A 75 0.37 -2.54 -5.60
C ALA A 75 -0.26 -3.14 -4.34
N ILE A 76 -0.75 -2.29 -3.45
CA ILE A 76 -1.41 -2.71 -2.21
C ILE A 76 -2.76 -3.38 -2.52
N GLU A 77 -3.59 -2.74 -3.32
CA GLU A 77 -4.93 -3.24 -3.63
C GLU A 77 -4.90 -4.55 -4.40
N ASN A 78 -3.99 -4.70 -5.35
CA ASN A 78 -3.83 -5.94 -6.11
C ASN A 78 -3.37 -7.09 -5.20
N ALA A 79 -2.56 -6.80 -4.20
CA ALA A 79 -2.18 -7.80 -3.20
C ALA A 79 -3.36 -8.19 -2.31
N LEU A 80 -4.17 -7.20 -1.90
CA LEU A 80 -5.35 -7.46 -1.06
C LEU A 80 -6.35 -8.38 -1.74
N ILE A 81 -6.56 -8.21 -3.04
CA ILE A 81 -7.50 -9.03 -3.81
C ILE A 81 -7.12 -10.52 -3.75
N ARG A 82 -5.84 -10.84 -3.59
CA ARG A 82 -5.36 -12.22 -3.51
C ARG A 82 -5.65 -12.88 -2.16
N ILE A 83 -6.04 -12.09 -1.15
CA ILE A 83 -6.42 -12.61 0.16
C ILE A 83 -7.93 -12.90 0.14
N PRO A 84 -8.40 -13.98 0.80
CA PRO A 84 -9.83 -14.20 0.97
C PRO A 84 -10.51 -12.97 1.57
N PRO A 85 -11.71 -12.61 1.10
CA PRO A 85 -12.37 -11.36 1.51
C PRO A 85 -12.47 -11.15 3.02
N GLU A 86 -12.71 -12.22 3.78
CA GLU A 86 -12.89 -12.13 5.23
C GLU A 86 -11.62 -11.71 5.98
N TYR A 87 -10.45 -11.82 5.35
CA TYR A 87 -9.17 -11.49 6.00
C TYR A 87 -8.57 -10.16 5.53
N ARG A 88 -9.07 -9.59 4.44
CA ARG A 88 -8.45 -8.40 3.81
C ARG A 88 -8.35 -7.22 4.75
N GLN A 89 -9.47 -6.84 5.35
CA GLN A 89 -9.53 -5.68 6.23
C GLN A 89 -8.65 -5.87 7.46
N GLY A 90 -8.69 -7.06 8.06
CA GLY A 90 -7.91 -7.35 9.25
C GLY A 90 -6.41 -7.34 9.02
N VAL A 91 -5.96 -7.87 7.88
CA VAL A 91 -4.54 -7.85 7.52
C VAL A 91 -4.06 -6.41 7.32
N LEU A 92 -4.82 -5.62 6.57
CA LEU A 92 -4.47 -4.22 6.31
C LEU A 92 -4.41 -3.43 7.63
N GLN A 93 -5.44 -3.55 8.46
CA GLN A 93 -5.49 -2.85 9.75
C GLN A 93 -4.38 -3.28 10.69
N ASN A 94 -4.01 -4.57 10.67
CA ASN A 94 -2.92 -5.06 11.51
C ASN A 94 -1.60 -4.36 11.16
N ILE A 95 -1.31 -4.21 9.89
CA ILE A 95 -0.08 -3.55 9.45
C ILE A 95 -0.12 -2.06 9.77
N GLN A 96 -1.27 -1.41 9.59
CA GLN A 96 -1.42 0.03 9.82
C GLN A 96 -1.45 0.40 11.30
N TYR A 97 -2.18 -0.38 12.10
CA TYR A 97 -2.51 0.02 13.48
C TYR A 97 -2.18 -1.03 14.54
N GLY A 98 -1.84 -2.24 14.13
CA GLY A 98 -1.60 -3.35 15.03
C GLY A 98 -2.90 -4.06 15.44
N GLY A 99 -2.74 -5.20 16.13
CA GLY A 99 -3.88 -6.00 16.59
C GLY A 99 -4.59 -6.77 15.50
N TRP A 100 -5.60 -7.54 15.90
CA TRP A 100 -6.42 -8.31 14.98
C TRP A 100 -7.90 -8.04 15.27
N PRO A 101 -8.78 -8.08 14.25
CA PRO A 101 -10.19 -7.79 14.46
C PRO A 101 -10.85 -8.89 15.29
N ALA A 102 -11.68 -8.49 16.27
CA ALA A 102 -12.39 -9.41 17.14
C ALA A 102 -13.63 -10.02 16.47
N ASP A 103 -14.14 -9.37 15.42
CA ASP A 103 -15.36 -9.78 14.73
C ASP A 103 -15.12 -10.91 13.72
N VAL A 104 -13.88 -11.17 13.36
CA VAL A 104 -13.52 -12.28 12.48
C VAL A 104 -12.74 -13.31 13.28
N SER A 105 -13.39 -14.43 13.58
CA SER A 105 -12.77 -15.52 14.34
C SER A 105 -11.84 -16.30 13.43
N ALA A 106 -10.55 -16.24 13.72
CA ALA A 106 -9.56 -17.03 13.01
C ALA A 106 -8.38 -17.31 13.94
N HIS A 107 -7.74 -18.43 13.69
CA HIS A 107 -6.54 -18.78 14.44
C HIS A 107 -5.42 -17.78 14.13
N TYR A 108 -4.63 -17.46 15.15
CA TYR A 108 -3.52 -16.52 15.03
C TYR A 108 -2.58 -16.85 13.86
N LYS A 109 -2.29 -18.15 13.66
CA LYS A 109 -1.44 -18.61 12.55
C LYS A 109 -2.03 -18.30 11.17
N THR A 110 -3.36 -18.33 11.05
CA THR A 110 -4.04 -18.00 9.80
C THR A 110 -3.84 -16.54 9.46
N TRP A 111 -3.95 -15.65 10.45
CA TRP A 111 -3.68 -14.22 10.26
C TRP A 111 -2.24 -13.98 9.82
N LEU A 112 -1.27 -14.62 10.47
CA LEU A 112 0.14 -14.49 10.10
C LEU A 112 0.42 -15.01 8.70
N TYR A 113 -0.24 -16.10 8.33
CA TYR A 113 -0.13 -16.69 7.00
C TYR A 113 -0.49 -15.67 5.91
N TRP A 114 -1.65 -15.04 6.03
CA TRP A 114 -2.10 -14.07 5.03
C TRP A 114 -1.31 -12.76 5.09
N ARG A 115 -0.94 -12.32 6.28
CA ARG A 115 -0.13 -11.12 6.44
C ARG A 115 1.21 -11.24 5.72
N GLN A 116 1.87 -12.35 5.89
CA GLN A 116 3.18 -12.58 5.26
C GLN A 116 3.08 -12.62 3.75
N ARG A 117 2.10 -13.33 3.22
CA ARG A 117 1.88 -13.39 1.77
C ARG A 117 1.51 -12.04 1.19
N PHE A 118 0.66 -11.30 1.88
CA PHE A 118 0.30 -9.96 1.47
C PHE A 118 1.53 -9.06 1.32
N ILE A 119 2.38 -9.03 2.33
CA ILE A 119 3.59 -8.21 2.31
C ILE A 119 4.50 -8.60 1.14
N PHE A 120 4.67 -9.90 0.91
CA PHE A 120 5.47 -10.40 -0.21
C PHE A 120 4.87 -9.97 -1.56
N TRP A 121 3.57 -10.10 -1.72
CA TRP A 121 2.90 -9.71 -2.97
C TRP A 121 2.97 -8.21 -3.22
N VAL A 122 2.87 -7.39 -2.18
CA VAL A 122 3.07 -5.94 -2.33
C VAL A 122 4.49 -5.67 -2.83
N ALA A 123 5.50 -6.33 -2.26
CA ALA A 123 6.88 -6.17 -2.70
C ALA A 123 7.05 -6.55 -4.17
N ASN A 124 6.43 -7.65 -4.61
CA ASN A 124 6.44 -8.05 -6.01
C ASN A 124 5.78 -6.99 -6.90
N ASN A 125 4.61 -6.50 -6.48
CA ASN A 125 3.86 -5.52 -7.25
C ASN A 125 4.60 -4.19 -7.36
N LEU A 126 5.38 -3.84 -6.34
CA LEU A 126 6.26 -2.67 -6.35
C LEU A 126 7.57 -2.92 -7.09
N LYS A 127 7.78 -4.14 -7.57
CA LYS A 127 9.00 -4.55 -8.29
C LYS A 127 10.27 -4.43 -7.42
N LEU A 128 10.13 -4.69 -6.13
CA LEU A 128 11.26 -4.71 -5.20
C LEU A 128 11.95 -6.06 -5.18
N VAL A 129 11.29 -7.08 -5.64
CA VAL A 129 11.82 -8.44 -5.75
C VAL A 129 11.50 -9.02 -7.12
#